data_c8f66ca8abe0bbf5dd39c8a53d846403
#
_entry.id   c8f66ca8abe0bbf5dd39c8a53d846403
#
_cell.length_a   1.000
_cell.length_b   1.000
_cell.length_c   1.000
_cell.angle_alpha   90.00
_cell.angle_beta   90.00
_cell.angle_gamma   90.00
#
_symmetry.space_group_name_H-M   'P 1'
#
loop_
_entity.id
_entity.type
_entity.pdbx_description
1 polymer ?
#
loop_
_entity_poly.entity_id
_entity_poly.type
_entity_poly.pdbx_seq_one_letter_code
_entity_poly.pdbx_strand_id
1 'polypeptide(L)'
;KVRSDIDVMLDYWDNDTLSYRRTKKLPSDEQKKVKVLVQTITTALSEQYNSATADVAWMKNVIDECVNPTSKSTETLTTVVSRMEQYIAEHPMSPKSALVYKPTIKKLQRYEAYKREVEGEEGFTLYCETIRPEDYIDFREYVINEYIHYNDYPEFYEQFNLGMHPPKQMSSTQIIGIMHHLRIVGHWCIKMGFTTNRSCDAFTIPASVQGTPFYLTIEERDKVYNANLHNKPELEVYRDLFIFQSMVGCRVGDLFSFTKDNIVGDILQYLPHKTMRKRSQTVSVPLTTKAMEILKRYDGKQEKLLPTKQVYQYNEGIRAVLRECGINRMVTILDTVTGKEVQKPICDVATSHMARRNFIGNLYKKVKDPELVSSMTGHVNGSRAFARYREIDEETKVNLVNLIN
;
A
#
# COMPACT_ATOMS: atom_id res chain seq x y z
N LYS A 1 -43.35 -15.30 -8.00
CA LYS A 1 -41.92 -15.72 -7.90
C LYS A 1 -41.34 -15.64 -9.31
N VAL A 2 -40.24 -14.98 -9.46
CA VAL A 2 -39.47 -14.86 -10.69
C VAL A 2 -38.17 -15.66 -10.50
N ARG A 3 -37.79 -16.46 -11.50
CA ARG A 3 -36.52 -17.19 -11.54
C ARG A 3 -35.43 -16.22 -11.94
N SER A 4 -34.30 -16.26 -11.24
CA SER A 4 -33.22 -15.30 -11.46
C SER A 4 -32.06 -15.84 -12.28
N ASP A 5 -32.07 -17.13 -12.62
CA ASP A 5 -31.00 -17.85 -13.33
C ASP A 5 -29.58 -17.58 -12.78
N ILE A 6 -29.50 -17.33 -11.47
CA ILE A 6 -28.23 -17.13 -10.77
C ILE A 6 -27.65 -18.51 -10.42
N ASP A 7 -26.43 -18.77 -10.86
CA ASP A 7 -25.69 -19.96 -10.47
C ASP A 7 -25.25 -19.88 -9.02
N VAL A 8 -25.51 -20.95 -8.25
CA VAL A 8 -25.14 -21.07 -6.84
C VAL A 8 -24.34 -22.35 -6.61
N MET A 9 -23.42 -22.31 -5.67
CA MET A 9 -22.66 -23.51 -5.28
C MET A 9 -23.57 -24.49 -4.52
N LEU A 10 -23.95 -25.58 -5.17
CA LEU A 10 -24.90 -26.58 -4.63
C LEU A 10 -24.54 -27.10 -3.26
N ASP A 11 -23.27 -27.31 -2.97
CA ASP A 11 -22.80 -27.80 -1.66
C ASP A 11 -23.12 -26.85 -0.50
N TYR A 12 -23.36 -25.59 -0.80
CA TYR A 12 -23.62 -24.51 0.18
C TYR A 12 -25.07 -24.01 0.13
N TRP A 13 -25.86 -24.50 -0.83
CA TRP A 13 -27.24 -24.05 -1.04
C TRP A 13 -28.25 -24.97 -0.37
N ASP A 14 -29.30 -24.39 0.14
CA ASP A 14 -30.43 -25.07 0.72
C ASP A 14 -31.68 -24.78 -0.13
N ASN A 15 -32.19 -25.82 -0.77
CA ASN A 15 -33.35 -25.71 -1.67
C ASN A 15 -34.68 -25.48 -0.94
N ASP A 16 -34.77 -25.86 0.34
CA ASP A 16 -36.01 -25.72 1.12
C ASP A 16 -36.16 -24.28 1.61
N THR A 17 -35.09 -23.68 2.07
CA THR A 17 -35.07 -22.29 2.54
C THR A 17 -34.75 -21.28 1.46
N LEU A 18 -34.34 -21.73 0.26
CA LEU A 18 -33.87 -20.89 -0.86
C LEU A 18 -32.77 -19.91 -0.43
N SER A 19 -31.83 -20.39 0.37
CA SER A 19 -30.75 -19.59 0.93
C SER A 19 -29.47 -20.42 1.11
N TYR A 20 -28.34 -19.75 1.35
CA TYR A 20 -27.11 -20.46 1.71
C TYR A 20 -27.22 -21.09 3.09
N ARG A 21 -26.71 -22.31 3.21
CA ARG A 21 -26.71 -23.10 4.45
C ARG A 21 -25.91 -22.39 5.55
N ARG A 22 -26.54 -22.16 6.70
CA ARG A 22 -25.87 -21.50 7.86
C ARG A 22 -24.75 -22.36 8.45
N THR A 23 -24.75 -23.65 8.22
CA THR A 23 -23.80 -24.63 8.77
C THR A 23 -22.48 -24.73 7.99
N LYS A 24 -22.43 -24.24 6.77
CA LYS A 24 -21.24 -24.23 5.91
C LYS A 24 -20.84 -22.81 5.57
N LYS A 25 -19.63 -22.40 5.96
CA LYS A 25 -19.13 -21.07 5.64
C LYS A 25 -18.72 -21.03 4.15
N LEU A 26 -19.42 -20.23 3.39
CA LEU A 26 -19.14 -20.01 1.96
C LEU A 26 -17.76 -19.37 1.78
N PRO A 27 -16.99 -19.70 0.72
CA PRO A 27 -15.77 -18.97 0.38
C PRO A 27 -16.02 -17.47 0.31
N SER A 28 -15.07 -16.67 0.78
CA SER A 28 -15.23 -15.21 0.92
C SER A 28 -15.58 -14.51 -0.39
N ASP A 29 -15.01 -14.97 -1.50
CA ASP A 29 -15.23 -14.39 -2.82
C ASP A 29 -16.63 -14.69 -3.33
N GLU A 30 -17.12 -15.91 -3.11
CA GLU A 30 -18.48 -16.30 -3.47
C GLU A 30 -19.53 -15.54 -2.67
N GLN A 31 -19.31 -15.36 -1.35
CA GLN A 31 -20.19 -14.52 -0.52
C GLN A 31 -20.29 -13.10 -1.06
N LYS A 32 -19.15 -12.52 -1.50
CA LYS A 32 -19.13 -11.17 -2.05
C LYS A 32 -19.83 -11.08 -3.39
N LYS A 33 -19.61 -12.05 -4.30
CA LYS A 33 -20.29 -12.10 -5.60
C LYS A 33 -21.80 -12.08 -5.43
N VAL A 34 -22.31 -13.01 -4.62
CA VAL A 34 -23.75 -13.11 -4.38
C VAL A 34 -24.31 -11.85 -3.74
N LYS A 35 -23.61 -11.31 -2.72
CA LYS A 35 -24.04 -10.09 -2.06
C LYS A 35 -24.11 -8.90 -3.02
N VAL A 36 -23.10 -8.72 -3.88
CA VAL A 36 -23.06 -7.66 -4.88
C VAL A 36 -24.19 -7.83 -5.87
N LEU A 37 -24.37 -9.04 -6.40
CA LEU A 37 -25.44 -9.31 -7.38
C LEU A 37 -26.83 -9.05 -6.79
N VAL A 38 -27.11 -9.55 -5.58
CA VAL A 38 -28.38 -9.29 -4.89
C VAL A 38 -28.58 -7.79 -4.66
N GLN A 39 -27.53 -7.06 -4.25
CA GLN A 39 -27.61 -5.62 -4.06
C GLN A 39 -27.88 -4.89 -5.38
N THR A 40 -27.21 -5.26 -6.45
CA THR A 40 -27.43 -4.70 -7.80
C THR A 40 -28.88 -4.89 -8.25
N ILE A 41 -29.40 -6.11 -8.14
CA ILE A 41 -30.80 -6.42 -8.49
C ILE A 41 -31.77 -5.60 -7.63
N THR A 42 -31.55 -5.56 -6.32
CA THR A 42 -32.44 -4.84 -5.41
C THR A 42 -32.45 -3.34 -5.71
N THR A 43 -31.29 -2.75 -5.98
CA THR A 43 -31.16 -1.34 -6.36
C THR A 43 -31.88 -1.07 -7.68
N ALA A 44 -31.62 -1.87 -8.71
CA ALA A 44 -32.25 -1.70 -10.02
C ALA A 44 -33.79 -1.82 -9.94
N LEU A 45 -34.29 -2.81 -9.19
CA LEU A 45 -35.74 -2.96 -8.97
C LEU A 45 -36.33 -1.75 -8.24
N SER A 46 -35.62 -1.17 -7.27
CA SER A 46 -36.09 -0.01 -6.51
C SER A 46 -36.10 1.27 -7.35
N GLU A 47 -35.06 1.47 -8.15
CA GLU A 47 -34.89 2.68 -8.98
C GLU A 47 -35.83 2.71 -10.18
N GLN A 48 -36.10 1.53 -10.78
CA GLN A 48 -36.96 1.40 -11.95
C GLN A 48 -38.42 1.11 -11.61
N TYR A 49 -38.76 0.99 -10.33
CA TYR A 49 -40.12 0.67 -9.90
C TYR A 49 -41.12 1.75 -10.26
N ASN A 50 -42.15 1.34 -11.06
CA ASN A 50 -43.31 2.15 -11.34
C ASN A 50 -44.57 1.29 -11.12
N SER A 51 -45.42 1.68 -10.18
CA SER A 51 -46.63 0.94 -9.81
C SER A 51 -47.62 0.69 -10.92
N ALA A 52 -47.58 1.51 -11.97
CA ALA A 52 -48.46 1.37 -13.15
C ALA A 52 -47.98 0.33 -14.16
N THR A 53 -46.68 -0.02 -14.16
CA THR A 53 -46.07 -0.90 -15.18
C THR A 53 -45.32 -2.08 -14.58
N ALA A 54 -45.17 -2.15 -13.25
CA ALA A 54 -44.47 -3.21 -12.57
C ALA A 54 -45.30 -4.48 -12.51
N ASP A 55 -44.98 -5.41 -13.42
CA ASP A 55 -45.54 -6.75 -13.48
C ASP A 55 -44.42 -7.82 -13.38
N VAL A 56 -44.78 -9.08 -13.49
CA VAL A 56 -43.84 -10.21 -13.45
C VAL A 56 -42.85 -10.17 -14.63
N ALA A 57 -43.29 -9.72 -15.80
CA ALA A 57 -42.46 -9.62 -16.99
C ALA A 57 -41.42 -8.50 -16.83
N TRP A 58 -41.85 -7.34 -16.32
CA TRP A 58 -40.94 -6.25 -15.97
C TRP A 58 -39.88 -6.69 -14.95
N MET A 59 -40.29 -7.33 -13.84
CA MET A 59 -39.37 -7.82 -12.84
C MET A 59 -38.37 -8.81 -13.41
N LYS A 60 -38.81 -9.73 -14.27
CA LYS A 60 -37.93 -10.67 -14.94
C LYS A 60 -36.92 -9.96 -15.84
N ASN A 61 -37.35 -9.00 -16.64
CA ASN A 61 -36.46 -8.22 -17.50
C ASN A 61 -35.39 -7.48 -16.71
N VAL A 62 -35.75 -6.80 -15.61
CA VAL A 62 -34.79 -6.11 -14.75
C VAL A 62 -33.78 -7.08 -14.12
N ILE A 63 -34.23 -8.27 -13.69
CA ILE A 63 -33.34 -9.29 -13.16
C ILE A 63 -32.41 -9.83 -14.26
N ASP A 64 -32.94 -10.15 -15.42
CA ASP A 64 -32.17 -10.65 -16.57
C ASP A 64 -31.11 -9.62 -17.01
N GLU A 65 -31.43 -8.33 -17.03
CA GLU A 65 -30.47 -7.25 -17.32
C GLU A 65 -29.35 -7.13 -16.27
N CYS A 66 -29.64 -7.43 -15.00
CA CYS A 66 -28.64 -7.44 -13.94
C CYS A 66 -27.76 -8.69 -13.97
N VAL A 67 -28.33 -9.85 -14.33
CA VAL A 67 -27.63 -11.15 -14.36
C VAL A 67 -26.84 -11.33 -15.65
N ASN A 68 -27.46 -10.94 -16.77
CA ASN A 68 -26.91 -11.01 -18.11
C ASN A 68 -26.99 -9.62 -18.75
N PRO A 69 -26.09 -8.71 -18.45
CA PRO A 69 -26.09 -7.37 -19.02
C PRO A 69 -25.85 -7.46 -20.56
N THR A 70 -26.88 -7.83 -21.27
CA THR A 70 -26.87 -7.76 -22.75
C THR A 70 -26.94 -6.30 -23.16
N SER A 71 -25.98 -5.89 -23.93
CA SER A 71 -25.82 -4.60 -24.58
C SER A 71 -27.13 -4.02 -25.12
N LYS A 72 -27.80 -3.18 -24.33
CA LYS A 72 -28.84 -2.26 -24.81
C LYS A 72 -28.52 -0.87 -24.37
N SER A 73 -27.53 -0.32 -24.99
CA SER A 73 -27.40 1.10 -25.35
C SER A 73 -26.20 1.23 -26.26
N THR A 74 -26.30 2.06 -27.28
CA THR A 74 -25.19 2.63 -28.03
C THR A 74 -24.34 3.57 -27.12
N GLU A 75 -24.17 3.20 -25.87
CA GLU A 75 -23.20 3.83 -24.98
C GLU A 75 -21.83 3.34 -25.43
N THR A 76 -21.01 4.27 -25.81
CA THR A 76 -19.62 4.04 -26.18
C THR A 76 -18.92 3.39 -24.97
N LEU A 77 -18.77 2.06 -25.00
CA LEU A 77 -18.07 1.32 -23.95
C LEU A 77 -16.71 1.95 -23.72
N THR A 78 -16.40 2.24 -22.48
CA THR A 78 -15.13 2.90 -22.16
C THR A 78 -14.20 1.90 -21.49
N THR A 79 -13.00 1.78 -22.02
CA THR A 79 -12.02 0.82 -21.49
C THR A 79 -11.59 1.18 -20.06
N VAL A 80 -11.25 0.17 -19.27
CA VAL A 80 -10.72 0.37 -17.92
C VAL A 80 -9.45 1.23 -17.95
N VAL A 81 -8.61 1.05 -18.97
CA VAL A 81 -7.40 1.87 -19.19
C VAL A 81 -7.78 3.35 -19.37
N SER A 82 -8.70 3.67 -20.28
CA SER A 82 -9.14 5.05 -20.53
C SER A 82 -9.76 5.68 -19.29
N ARG A 83 -10.54 4.93 -18.51
CA ARG A 83 -11.11 5.42 -17.25
C ARG A 83 -10.04 5.67 -16.18
N MET A 84 -9.00 4.85 -16.13
CA MET A 84 -7.87 5.12 -15.23
C MET A 84 -7.10 6.38 -15.62
N GLU A 85 -6.88 6.62 -16.90
CA GLU A 85 -6.22 7.82 -17.41
C GLU A 85 -7.08 9.06 -17.11
N GLN A 86 -8.38 8.99 -17.33
CA GLN A 86 -9.34 10.05 -16.98
C GLN A 86 -9.34 10.31 -15.46
N TYR A 87 -9.35 9.27 -14.64
CA TYR A 87 -9.26 9.41 -13.19
C TYR A 87 -8.00 10.17 -12.75
N ILE A 88 -6.85 9.86 -13.36
CA ILE A 88 -5.59 10.54 -13.07
C ILE A 88 -5.66 12.02 -13.47
N ALA A 89 -6.30 12.34 -14.57
CA ALA A 89 -6.42 13.70 -15.09
C ALA A 89 -7.38 14.57 -14.25
N GLU A 90 -8.50 14.00 -13.83
CA GLU A 90 -9.61 14.75 -13.20
C GLU A 90 -9.56 14.73 -11.66
N HIS A 91 -8.99 13.65 -11.06
CA HIS A 91 -8.99 13.54 -9.61
C HIS A 91 -7.88 14.40 -8.98
N PRO A 92 -8.21 15.28 -8.01
CA PRO A 92 -7.24 16.17 -7.38
C PRO A 92 -6.24 15.35 -6.54
N MET A 93 -5.09 15.05 -7.12
CA MET A 93 -4.00 14.34 -6.46
C MET A 93 -2.65 15.00 -6.72
N SER A 94 -1.63 14.64 -5.92
CA SER A 94 -0.27 15.13 -6.18
C SER A 94 0.30 14.47 -7.44
N PRO A 95 1.21 15.14 -8.19
CA PRO A 95 1.88 14.52 -9.34
C PRO A 95 2.54 13.18 -8.99
N LYS A 96 3.13 13.08 -7.79
CA LYS A 96 3.73 11.85 -7.29
C LYS A 96 2.70 10.74 -7.06
N SER A 97 1.49 11.09 -6.61
CA SER A 97 0.39 10.12 -6.43
C SER A 97 -0.16 9.66 -7.79
N ALA A 98 -0.21 10.52 -8.79
CA ALA A 98 -0.62 10.17 -10.14
C ALA A 98 0.34 9.13 -10.79
N LEU A 99 1.64 9.27 -10.53
CA LEU A 99 2.65 8.38 -11.09
C LEU A 99 2.51 6.91 -10.64
N VAL A 100 1.89 6.63 -9.47
CA VAL A 100 1.75 5.24 -8.98
C VAL A 100 0.70 4.43 -9.77
N TYR A 101 -0.19 5.09 -10.52
CA TYR A 101 -1.16 4.41 -11.39
C TYR A 101 -0.58 3.97 -12.72
N LYS A 102 0.44 4.65 -13.25
CA LYS A 102 1.04 4.35 -14.56
C LYS A 102 1.51 2.89 -14.71
N PRO A 103 2.19 2.27 -13.72
CA PRO A 103 2.54 0.86 -13.82
C PRO A 103 1.32 -0.06 -13.93
N THR A 104 0.21 0.27 -13.27
CA THR A 104 -1.04 -0.52 -13.35
C THR A 104 -1.64 -0.43 -14.76
N ILE A 105 -1.69 0.77 -15.35
CA ILE A 105 -2.16 0.98 -16.72
C ILE A 105 -1.32 0.14 -17.70
N LYS A 106 0.01 0.22 -17.61
CA LYS A 106 0.89 -0.56 -18.48
C LYS A 106 0.69 -2.07 -18.33
N LYS A 107 0.40 -2.55 -17.13
CA LYS A 107 0.11 -3.97 -16.90
C LYS A 107 -1.24 -4.39 -17.47
N LEU A 108 -2.27 -3.55 -17.37
CA LEU A 108 -3.55 -3.79 -18.01
C LEU A 108 -3.41 -3.88 -19.53
N GLN A 109 -2.69 -2.93 -20.14
CA GLN A 109 -2.44 -2.93 -21.58
C GLN A 109 -1.74 -4.22 -22.05
N ARG A 110 -0.73 -4.68 -21.30
CA ARG A 110 -0.03 -5.94 -21.62
C ARG A 110 -0.90 -7.16 -21.38
N TYR A 111 -1.71 -7.16 -20.33
CA TYR A 111 -2.67 -8.24 -20.08
C TYR A 111 -3.69 -8.38 -21.20
N GLU A 112 -4.31 -7.28 -21.63
CA GLU A 112 -5.27 -7.30 -22.74
C GLU A 112 -4.62 -7.79 -24.06
N ALA A 113 -3.38 -7.36 -24.32
CA ALA A 113 -2.62 -7.84 -25.46
C ALA A 113 -2.27 -9.33 -25.33
N TYR A 114 -1.87 -9.78 -24.15
CA TYR A 114 -1.57 -11.20 -23.87
C TYR A 114 -2.78 -12.09 -24.11
N LYS A 115 -3.96 -11.68 -23.65
CA LYS A 115 -5.22 -12.40 -23.91
C LYS A 115 -5.50 -12.52 -25.39
N ARG A 116 -5.27 -11.45 -26.16
CA ARG A 116 -5.53 -11.45 -27.61
C ARG A 116 -4.49 -12.26 -28.41
N GLU A 117 -3.22 -12.03 -28.11
CA GLU A 117 -2.13 -12.49 -29.00
C GLU A 117 -1.56 -13.85 -28.57
N VAL A 118 -1.59 -14.17 -27.28
CA VAL A 118 -1.04 -15.44 -26.75
C VAL A 118 -2.16 -16.44 -26.44
N GLU A 119 -3.24 -16.00 -25.80
CA GLU A 119 -4.37 -16.88 -25.47
C GLU A 119 -5.42 -16.97 -26.60
N GLY A 120 -5.32 -16.13 -27.65
CA GLY A 120 -6.19 -16.20 -28.85
C GLY A 120 -7.59 -15.66 -28.62
N GLU A 121 -7.84 -14.86 -27.59
CA GLU A 121 -9.11 -14.22 -27.32
C GLU A 121 -9.29 -12.97 -28.19
N GLU A 122 -9.76 -13.14 -29.44
CA GLU A 122 -9.93 -12.05 -30.40
C GLU A 122 -10.75 -10.89 -29.80
N GLY A 123 -10.22 -9.67 -29.90
CA GLY A 123 -10.91 -8.45 -29.44
C GLY A 123 -11.01 -8.28 -27.94
N PHE A 124 -10.36 -9.11 -27.12
CA PHE A 124 -10.41 -9.00 -25.67
C PHE A 124 -9.99 -7.59 -25.19
N THR A 125 -10.87 -6.95 -24.48
CA THR A 125 -10.66 -5.60 -23.89
C THR A 125 -11.55 -5.47 -22.66
N LEU A 126 -11.01 -4.92 -21.58
CA LEU A 126 -11.75 -4.68 -20.36
C LEU A 126 -12.50 -3.35 -20.43
N TYR A 127 -13.82 -3.40 -20.33
CA TYR A 127 -14.69 -2.22 -20.28
C TYR A 127 -15.26 -2.05 -18.87
N CYS A 128 -15.37 -0.83 -18.39
CA CYS A 128 -15.89 -0.55 -17.06
C CYS A 128 -17.34 -0.98 -16.87
N GLU A 129 -18.10 -0.98 -17.95
CA GLU A 129 -19.52 -1.31 -17.98
C GLU A 129 -19.77 -2.83 -17.88
N THR A 130 -18.85 -3.65 -18.40
CA THR A 130 -19.06 -5.11 -18.57
C THR A 130 -18.03 -5.98 -17.84
N ILE A 131 -17.00 -5.40 -17.22
CA ILE A 131 -15.99 -6.14 -16.47
C ILE A 131 -16.63 -6.97 -15.35
N ARG A 132 -16.24 -8.23 -15.24
CA ARG A 132 -16.76 -9.20 -14.27
C ARG A 132 -15.78 -9.40 -13.12
N PRO A 133 -16.20 -9.94 -11.97
CA PRO A 133 -15.32 -10.28 -10.87
C PRO A 133 -14.17 -11.23 -11.27
N GLU A 134 -14.45 -12.15 -12.18
CA GLU A 134 -13.48 -13.12 -12.72
C GLU A 134 -12.34 -12.40 -13.46
N ASP A 135 -12.64 -11.36 -14.23
CA ASP A 135 -11.65 -10.62 -15.00
C ASP A 135 -10.62 -9.92 -14.09
N TYR A 136 -11.04 -9.48 -12.89
CA TYR A 136 -10.11 -8.95 -11.87
C TYR A 136 -9.20 -10.04 -11.28
N ILE A 137 -9.73 -11.26 -11.10
CA ILE A 137 -8.99 -12.40 -10.59
C ILE A 137 -7.96 -12.85 -11.63
N ASP A 138 -8.37 -12.96 -12.88
CA ASP A 138 -7.54 -13.34 -14.03
C ASP A 138 -6.40 -12.34 -14.23
N PHE A 139 -6.73 -11.05 -14.22
CA PHE A 139 -5.70 -10.01 -14.27
C PHE A 139 -4.72 -10.09 -13.10
N ARG A 140 -5.18 -10.39 -11.89
CA ARG A 140 -4.31 -10.59 -10.72
C ARG A 140 -3.35 -11.76 -10.95
N GLU A 141 -3.84 -12.90 -11.45
CA GLU A 141 -3.01 -14.09 -11.74
C GLU A 141 -2.00 -13.78 -12.85
N TYR A 142 -2.40 -13.06 -13.90
CA TYR A 142 -1.47 -12.56 -14.90
C TYR A 142 -0.36 -11.71 -14.28
N VAL A 143 -0.70 -10.74 -13.41
CA VAL A 143 0.29 -9.86 -12.76
C VAL A 143 1.24 -10.65 -11.86
N ILE A 144 0.77 -11.69 -11.18
CA ILE A 144 1.59 -12.58 -10.36
C ILE A 144 2.60 -13.33 -11.23
N ASN A 145 2.18 -13.82 -12.39
CA ASN A 145 2.94 -14.70 -13.27
C ASN A 145 3.61 -13.97 -14.44
N GLU A 146 3.48 -12.65 -14.58
CA GLU A 146 4.01 -11.90 -15.72
C GLU A 146 5.51 -12.12 -15.94
N TYR A 147 6.29 -12.34 -14.87
CA TYR A 147 7.70 -12.66 -14.99
C TYR A 147 7.98 -14.04 -15.60
N ILE A 148 7.04 -14.99 -15.47
CA ILE A 148 7.09 -16.31 -16.12
C ILE A 148 6.71 -16.13 -17.60
N HIS A 149 5.58 -15.47 -17.87
CA HIS A 149 5.13 -15.18 -19.23
C HIS A 149 6.17 -14.42 -20.05
N TYR A 150 6.91 -13.52 -19.42
CA TYR A 150 8.01 -12.81 -20.07
C TYR A 150 9.13 -13.74 -20.56
N ASN A 151 9.42 -14.80 -19.81
CA ASN A 151 10.41 -15.81 -20.19
C ASN A 151 9.88 -16.80 -21.22
N ASP A 152 8.59 -17.14 -21.14
CA ASP A 152 7.94 -18.13 -22.02
C ASP A 152 7.59 -17.54 -23.39
N TYR A 153 7.29 -16.23 -23.46
CA TYR A 153 6.86 -15.52 -24.66
C TYR A 153 7.69 -14.25 -24.92
N PRO A 154 9.02 -14.34 -25.06
CA PRO A 154 9.88 -13.15 -25.17
C PRO A 154 9.53 -12.29 -26.39
N GLU A 155 9.20 -12.89 -27.52
CA GLU A 155 8.81 -12.17 -28.76
C GLU A 155 7.55 -11.30 -28.55
N PHE A 156 6.57 -11.80 -27.80
CA PHE A 156 5.39 -11.00 -27.43
C PHE A 156 5.77 -9.74 -26.64
N TYR A 157 6.75 -9.83 -25.76
CA TYR A 157 7.13 -8.71 -24.91
C TYR A 157 8.04 -7.66 -25.59
N GLU A 158 8.62 -7.95 -26.76
CA GLU A 158 9.47 -7.01 -27.53
C GLU A 158 8.69 -5.73 -27.88
N GLN A 159 7.41 -5.85 -28.26
CA GLN A 159 6.56 -4.72 -28.62
C GLN A 159 6.37 -3.67 -27.54
N PHE A 160 6.53 -4.04 -26.25
CA PHE A 160 6.33 -3.14 -25.12
C PHE A 160 7.55 -2.32 -24.73
N ASN A 161 8.67 -2.51 -25.41
CA ASN A 161 9.91 -1.75 -25.22
C ASN A 161 10.31 -1.62 -23.73
N LEU A 162 10.35 -2.75 -23.01
CA LEU A 162 10.60 -2.81 -21.57
C LEU A 162 12.03 -2.41 -21.19
N GLY A 163 12.93 -2.34 -22.15
CA GLY A 163 14.31 -1.89 -22.00
C GLY A 163 15.08 -2.73 -20.97
N MET A 164 15.80 -2.05 -20.06
CA MET A 164 16.57 -2.71 -18.98
C MET A 164 15.70 -3.13 -17.77
N HIS A 165 14.39 -3.07 -17.88
CA HIS A 165 13.46 -3.35 -16.77
C HIS A 165 12.46 -4.47 -17.09
N PRO A 166 12.93 -5.70 -17.32
CA PRO A 166 12.05 -6.84 -17.55
C PRO A 166 11.12 -7.07 -16.34
N PRO A 167 9.94 -7.65 -16.56
CA PRO A 167 9.07 -8.05 -15.47
C PRO A 167 9.82 -8.97 -14.49
N LYS A 168 9.69 -8.65 -13.21
CA LYS A 168 10.24 -9.45 -12.11
C LYS A 168 9.11 -9.94 -11.25
N GLN A 169 9.34 -11.03 -10.53
CA GLN A 169 8.39 -11.50 -9.54
C GLN A 169 8.04 -10.37 -8.58
N MET A 170 6.76 -10.06 -8.49
CA MET A 170 6.27 -8.95 -7.67
C MET A 170 6.03 -9.36 -6.24
N SER A 171 6.24 -8.41 -5.32
CA SER A 171 5.84 -8.62 -3.93
C SER A 171 4.31 -8.60 -3.78
N SER A 172 3.80 -9.33 -2.79
CA SER A 172 2.37 -9.32 -2.45
C SER A 172 1.83 -7.90 -2.22
N THR A 173 2.62 -7.03 -1.59
CA THR A 173 2.23 -5.62 -1.36
C THR A 173 2.08 -4.82 -2.66
N GLN A 174 2.92 -5.09 -3.67
CA GLN A 174 2.79 -4.42 -4.97
C GLN A 174 1.55 -4.90 -5.72
N ILE A 175 1.28 -6.21 -5.70
CA ILE A 175 0.07 -6.81 -6.31
C ILE A 175 -1.19 -6.25 -5.64
N ILE A 176 -1.23 -6.23 -4.31
CA ILE A 176 -2.30 -5.61 -3.52
C ILE A 176 -2.51 -4.15 -3.93
N GLY A 177 -1.43 -3.39 -4.12
CA GLY A 177 -1.49 -1.99 -4.57
C GLY A 177 -2.15 -1.84 -5.94
N ILE A 178 -1.80 -2.70 -6.90
CA ILE A 178 -2.40 -2.73 -8.24
C ILE A 178 -3.92 -3.01 -8.14
N MET A 179 -4.31 -4.01 -7.36
CA MET A 179 -5.72 -4.36 -7.19
C MET A 179 -6.51 -3.26 -6.49
N HIS A 180 -5.89 -2.54 -5.55
CA HIS A 180 -6.50 -1.34 -4.95
C HIS A 180 -6.69 -0.20 -5.97
N HIS A 181 -5.76 0.01 -6.90
CA HIS A 181 -5.93 1.02 -7.94
C HIS A 181 -7.18 0.74 -8.78
N LEU A 182 -7.40 -0.51 -9.21
CA LEU A 182 -8.58 -0.91 -9.97
C LEU A 182 -9.87 -0.66 -9.15
N ARG A 183 -9.89 -1.06 -7.88
CA ARG A 183 -11.05 -0.85 -7.01
C ARG A 183 -11.36 0.63 -6.81
N ILE A 184 -10.34 1.46 -6.61
CA ILE A 184 -10.51 2.91 -6.44
C ILE A 184 -11.10 3.53 -7.70
N VAL A 185 -10.60 3.16 -8.88
CA VAL A 185 -11.12 3.66 -10.16
C VAL A 185 -12.53 3.15 -10.40
N GLY A 186 -12.83 1.87 -10.13
CA GLY A 186 -14.19 1.32 -10.21
C GLY A 186 -15.18 2.09 -9.34
N HIS A 187 -14.85 2.35 -8.08
CA HIS A 187 -15.69 3.16 -7.19
C HIS A 187 -15.86 4.60 -7.68
N TRP A 188 -14.81 5.19 -8.26
CA TRP A 188 -14.91 6.51 -8.84
C TRP A 188 -15.85 6.51 -10.05
N CYS A 189 -15.75 5.52 -10.92
CA CYS A 189 -16.66 5.38 -12.07
C CYS A 189 -18.12 5.26 -11.63
N ILE A 190 -18.41 4.47 -10.60
CA ILE A 190 -19.75 4.34 -10.02
C ILE A 190 -20.21 5.68 -9.45
N LYS A 191 -19.37 6.35 -8.67
CA LYS A 191 -19.68 7.64 -8.05
C LYS A 191 -19.98 8.75 -9.07
N MET A 192 -19.28 8.72 -10.21
CA MET A 192 -19.46 9.69 -11.31
C MET A 192 -20.62 9.34 -12.24
N GLY A 193 -21.27 8.19 -12.02
CA GLY A 193 -22.37 7.72 -12.88
C GLY A 193 -21.90 7.19 -14.24
N PHE A 194 -20.61 6.87 -14.41
CA PHE A 194 -20.09 6.31 -15.66
C PHE A 194 -20.46 4.83 -15.84
N THR A 195 -20.75 4.14 -14.77
CA THR A 195 -21.22 2.76 -14.76
C THR A 195 -22.01 2.44 -13.50
N THR A 196 -22.94 1.49 -13.61
CA THR A 196 -23.62 0.88 -12.47
C THR A 196 -22.96 -0.43 -12.03
N ASN A 197 -21.96 -0.89 -12.78
CA ASN A 197 -21.26 -2.16 -12.54
C ASN A 197 -20.45 -2.11 -11.25
N ARG A 198 -20.79 -3.00 -10.31
CA ARG A 198 -20.16 -3.12 -8.99
C ARG A 198 -19.18 -4.29 -8.86
N SER A 199 -18.74 -4.88 -9.94
CA SER A 199 -17.81 -6.01 -9.95
C SER A 199 -16.51 -5.73 -9.18
N CYS A 200 -16.12 -4.44 -9.09
CA CYS A 200 -14.96 -4.02 -8.29
C CYS A 200 -15.12 -4.30 -6.77
N ASP A 201 -16.32 -4.54 -6.26
CA ASP A 201 -16.59 -4.93 -4.88
C ASP A 201 -16.54 -6.45 -4.66
N ALA A 202 -16.70 -7.24 -5.72
CA ALA A 202 -16.93 -8.67 -5.63
C ALA A 202 -15.66 -9.52 -5.52
N PHE A 203 -14.46 -8.96 -5.77
CA PHE A 203 -13.21 -9.70 -5.58
C PHE A 203 -12.52 -9.34 -4.27
N THR A 204 -11.77 -10.30 -3.69
CA THR A 204 -11.04 -10.09 -2.44
C THR A 204 -9.63 -9.57 -2.70
N ILE A 205 -9.28 -8.48 -2.04
CA ILE A 205 -7.89 -8.03 -1.94
C ILE A 205 -7.34 -8.54 -0.60
N PRO A 206 -6.30 -9.41 -0.62
CA PRO A 206 -5.71 -9.91 0.60
C PRO A 206 -5.19 -8.79 1.50
N ALA A 207 -5.20 -8.99 2.80
CA ALA A 207 -4.56 -8.06 3.71
C ALA A 207 -3.03 -8.05 3.49
N SER A 208 -2.43 -6.87 3.53
CA SER A 208 -0.97 -6.77 3.49
C SER A 208 -0.37 -7.36 4.75
N VAL A 209 0.45 -8.38 4.60
CA VAL A 209 1.25 -8.94 5.69
C VAL A 209 2.48 -8.08 5.87
N GLN A 210 2.78 -7.74 7.12
CA GLN A 210 3.92 -6.90 7.46
C GLN A 210 4.76 -7.60 8.51
N GLY A 211 6.07 -7.70 8.28
CA GLY A 211 7.00 -8.28 9.24
C GLY A 211 7.17 -7.41 10.50
N THR A 212 7.77 -8.00 11.52
CA THR A 212 8.10 -7.34 12.79
C THR A 212 9.05 -6.15 12.55
N PRO A 213 8.75 -4.95 13.05
CA PRO A 213 9.68 -3.83 12.91
C PRO A 213 10.96 -4.08 13.71
N PHE A 214 12.10 -3.81 13.10
CA PHE A 214 13.41 -3.80 13.76
C PHE A 214 13.98 -2.40 13.77
N TYR A 215 14.82 -2.11 14.77
CA TYR A 215 15.48 -0.82 14.96
C TYR A 215 16.72 -0.98 15.85
N LEU A 216 17.61 0.02 15.88
CA LEU A 216 18.79 0.02 16.75
C LEU A 216 18.41 0.25 18.21
N THR A 217 19.10 -0.42 19.12
CA THR A 217 19.05 -0.07 20.54
C THR A 217 19.72 1.29 20.78
N ILE A 218 19.58 1.84 21.99
CA ILE A 218 20.24 3.09 22.36
C ILE A 218 21.77 2.91 22.31
N GLU A 219 22.26 1.78 22.77
CA GLU A 219 23.70 1.43 22.80
C GLU A 219 24.25 1.31 21.36
N GLU A 220 23.54 0.60 20.49
CA GLU A 220 23.92 0.50 19.07
C GLU A 220 23.93 1.87 18.38
N ARG A 221 22.89 2.70 18.62
CA ARG A 221 22.83 4.06 18.10
C ARG A 221 23.99 4.92 18.61
N ASP A 222 24.31 4.84 19.87
CA ASP A 222 25.38 5.61 20.48
C ASP A 222 26.76 5.11 20.02
N LYS A 223 26.92 3.81 19.77
CA LYS A 223 28.10 3.25 19.10
C LYS A 223 28.30 3.86 17.72
N VAL A 224 27.23 3.96 16.92
CA VAL A 224 27.28 4.60 15.59
C VAL A 224 27.60 6.10 15.71
N TYR A 225 26.98 6.82 16.65
CA TYR A 225 27.25 8.26 16.88
C TYR A 225 28.72 8.52 17.19
N ASN A 226 29.34 7.71 18.06
CA ASN A 226 30.71 7.85 18.50
C ASN A 226 31.76 7.25 17.55
N ALA A 227 31.34 6.62 16.46
CA ALA A 227 32.27 5.99 15.53
C ALA A 227 33.18 7.02 14.87
N ASN A 228 34.47 6.73 14.89
CA ASN A 228 35.46 7.53 14.20
C ASN A 228 35.48 7.17 12.71
N LEU A 229 34.98 8.05 11.87
CA LEU A 229 34.88 7.88 10.42
C LEU A 229 35.69 8.95 9.65
N HIS A 230 36.64 9.62 10.31
CA HIS A 230 37.43 10.72 9.69
C HIS A 230 38.12 10.34 8.39
N ASN A 231 38.48 9.06 8.23
CA ASN A 231 39.07 8.53 7.00
C ASN A 231 38.03 8.30 5.87
N LYS A 232 36.74 8.48 6.17
CA LYS A 232 35.61 8.23 5.27
C LYS A 232 34.56 9.36 5.39
N PRO A 233 34.92 10.59 4.94
CA PRO A 233 34.10 11.79 5.20
C PRO A 233 32.67 11.69 4.63
N GLU A 234 32.46 10.93 3.55
CA GLU A 234 31.10 10.66 3.09
C GLU A 234 30.27 9.85 4.09
N LEU A 235 30.88 8.87 4.76
CA LEU A 235 30.20 8.06 5.78
C LEU A 235 29.89 8.89 7.02
N GLU A 236 30.72 9.88 7.37
CA GLU A 236 30.41 10.82 8.45
C GLU A 236 29.10 11.56 8.19
N VAL A 237 28.88 12.03 6.96
CA VAL A 237 27.64 12.72 6.59
C VAL A 237 26.45 11.78 6.75
N TYR A 238 26.55 10.55 6.25
CA TYR A 238 25.45 9.57 6.37
C TYR A 238 25.21 9.15 7.83
N ARG A 239 26.27 9.03 8.64
CA ARG A 239 26.17 8.80 10.08
C ARG A 239 25.38 9.93 10.75
N ASP A 240 25.78 11.17 10.51
CA ASP A 240 25.19 12.34 11.14
C ASP A 240 23.70 12.50 10.74
N LEU A 241 23.39 12.33 9.47
CA LEU A 241 22.00 12.33 8.98
C LEU A 241 21.16 11.23 9.66
N PHE A 242 21.69 10.01 9.73
CA PHE A 242 20.97 8.87 10.29
C PHE A 242 20.76 9.00 11.80
N ILE A 243 21.77 9.48 12.51
CA ILE A 243 21.70 9.70 13.97
C ILE A 243 20.74 10.86 14.27
N PHE A 244 20.85 11.98 13.57
CA PHE A 244 19.92 13.10 13.75
C PHE A 244 18.48 12.64 13.49
N GLN A 245 18.23 11.97 12.37
CA GLN A 245 16.90 11.43 12.06
C GLN A 245 16.41 10.45 13.14
N SER A 246 17.30 9.65 13.72
CA SER A 246 16.99 8.73 14.83
C SER A 246 16.70 9.43 16.16
N MET A 247 17.11 10.69 16.32
CA MET A 247 16.85 11.49 17.51
C MET A 247 15.60 12.35 17.42
N VAL A 248 15.12 12.64 16.19
CA VAL A 248 13.94 13.48 15.99
C VAL A 248 12.74 12.71 15.40
N GLY A 249 12.95 11.50 14.89
CA GLY A 249 11.90 10.63 14.41
C GLY A 249 11.16 11.08 13.15
N CYS A 250 11.67 12.08 12.41
CA CYS A 250 11.04 12.62 11.22
C CYS A 250 11.10 11.64 10.02
N ARG A 251 10.28 11.86 9.00
CA ARG A 251 10.40 11.15 7.72
C ARG A 251 11.57 11.72 6.91
N VAL A 252 12.15 10.91 6.04
CA VAL A 252 13.28 11.33 5.21
C VAL A 252 12.96 12.55 4.32
N GLY A 253 11.74 12.66 3.82
CA GLY A 253 11.32 13.84 3.06
C GLY A 253 11.24 15.10 3.91
N ASP A 254 10.83 14.98 5.17
CA ASP A 254 10.83 16.10 6.12
C ASP A 254 12.28 16.46 6.52
N LEU A 255 13.14 15.45 6.80
CA LEU A 255 14.56 15.65 7.13
C LEU A 255 15.29 16.57 6.13
N PHE A 256 15.13 16.28 4.85
CA PHE A 256 15.79 17.01 3.77
C PHE A 256 15.12 18.35 3.42
N SER A 257 13.99 18.67 4.05
CA SER A 257 13.33 19.96 3.87
C SER A 257 13.65 21.00 4.95
N PHE A 258 14.17 20.57 6.10
CA PHE A 258 14.38 21.47 7.24
C PHE A 258 15.34 22.63 6.94
N THR A 259 14.95 23.81 7.40
CA THR A 259 15.73 25.06 7.39
C THR A 259 15.92 25.58 8.82
N LYS A 260 16.66 26.65 8.99
CA LYS A 260 16.84 27.29 10.31
C LYS A 260 15.51 27.73 10.94
N ASP A 261 14.51 28.06 10.12
CA ASP A 261 13.18 28.49 10.59
C ASP A 261 12.42 27.36 11.29
N ASN A 262 12.83 26.12 11.11
CA ASN A 262 12.26 24.99 11.83
C ASN A 262 12.80 24.85 13.27
N ILE A 263 13.79 25.63 13.66
CA ILE A 263 14.38 25.61 15.02
C ILE A 263 13.86 26.80 15.81
N VAL A 264 13.12 26.54 16.86
CA VAL A 264 12.61 27.54 17.80
C VAL A 264 13.19 27.24 19.18
N GLY A 265 14.23 27.98 19.57
CA GLY A 265 15.04 27.63 20.75
C GLY A 265 15.71 26.25 20.54
N ASP A 266 15.48 25.34 21.46
CA ASP A 266 15.99 23.95 21.38
C ASP A 266 14.92 22.96 20.87
N ILE A 267 13.93 23.45 20.12
CA ILE A 267 12.81 22.63 19.63
C ILE A 267 12.78 22.67 18.09
N LEU A 268 12.75 21.48 17.47
CA LEU A 268 12.46 21.31 16.04
C LEU A 268 10.94 21.32 15.85
N GLN A 269 10.44 22.30 15.09
CA GLN A 269 9.00 22.42 14.75
C GLN A 269 8.79 22.35 13.25
N TYR A 270 7.84 21.51 12.82
CA TYR A 270 7.52 21.37 11.40
C TYR A 270 6.12 20.79 11.15
N LEU A 271 5.59 21.05 9.97
CA LEU A 271 4.39 20.41 9.43
C LEU A 271 4.81 19.24 8.54
N PRO A 272 4.45 17.98 8.86
CA PRO A 272 4.83 16.83 8.05
C PRO A 272 4.24 16.89 6.64
N HIS A 273 5.07 16.91 5.60
CA HIS A 273 4.66 17.02 4.20
C HIS A 273 3.60 15.99 3.76
N LYS A 274 3.73 14.74 4.21
CA LYS A 274 2.81 13.66 3.81
C LYS A 274 1.39 13.82 4.35
N THR A 275 1.23 14.47 5.50
CA THR A 275 -0.06 14.57 6.20
C THR A 275 -0.67 15.97 6.16
N MET A 276 0.07 16.96 5.68
CA MET A 276 -0.32 18.37 5.65
C MET A 276 -1.67 18.62 4.97
N ARG A 277 -1.98 17.90 3.88
CA ARG A 277 -3.27 18.03 3.17
C ARG A 277 -4.47 17.44 3.91
N LYS A 278 -4.25 16.52 4.84
CA LYS A 278 -5.32 15.82 5.57
C LYS A 278 -5.48 16.28 7.00
N ARG A 279 -4.39 16.70 7.64
CA ARG A 279 -4.35 17.23 9.01
C ARG A 279 -3.14 18.16 9.16
N SER A 280 -3.38 19.43 9.43
CA SER A 280 -2.35 20.43 9.72
C SER A 280 -2.00 20.39 11.21
N GLN A 281 -1.28 19.36 11.65
CA GLN A 281 -0.79 19.30 13.02
C GLN A 281 0.72 19.51 13.02
N THR A 282 1.17 20.57 13.71
CA THR A 282 2.58 20.84 13.92
C THR A 282 3.18 19.74 14.81
N VAL A 283 4.30 19.20 14.39
CA VAL A 283 5.15 18.31 15.18
C VAL A 283 6.22 19.15 15.86
N SER A 284 6.37 18.97 17.17
CA SER A 284 7.37 19.66 18.00
C SER A 284 8.22 18.60 18.69
N VAL A 285 9.54 18.63 18.47
CA VAL A 285 10.49 17.67 19.03
C VAL A 285 11.61 18.41 19.72
N PRO A 286 11.76 18.31 21.05
CA PRO A 286 12.93 18.85 21.76
C PRO A 286 14.21 18.19 21.26
N LEU A 287 15.22 19.00 20.97
CA LEU A 287 16.52 18.54 20.49
C LEU A 287 17.43 18.16 21.64
N THR A 288 18.00 16.96 21.56
CA THR A 288 19.03 16.53 22.52
C THR A 288 20.37 17.24 22.27
N THR A 289 21.26 17.28 23.26
CA THR A 289 22.61 17.82 23.09
C THR A 289 23.32 17.23 21.86
N LYS A 290 23.26 15.91 21.67
CA LYS A 290 23.85 15.23 20.50
C LYS A 290 23.24 15.68 19.18
N ALA A 291 21.93 15.93 19.12
CA ALA A 291 21.27 16.45 17.92
C ALA A 291 21.75 17.88 17.62
N MET A 292 21.88 18.72 18.64
CA MET A 292 22.42 20.09 18.50
C MET A 292 23.87 20.10 18.06
N GLU A 293 24.70 19.19 18.57
CA GLU A 293 26.09 19.02 18.13
C GLU A 293 26.19 18.67 16.65
N ILE A 294 25.32 17.77 16.18
CA ILE A 294 25.26 17.44 14.74
C ILE A 294 24.89 18.68 13.93
N LEU A 295 23.86 19.44 14.33
CA LEU A 295 23.46 20.65 13.60
C LEU A 295 24.60 21.67 13.53
N LYS A 296 25.35 21.88 14.61
CA LYS A 296 26.51 22.78 14.66
C LYS A 296 27.61 22.43 13.65
N ARG A 297 27.79 21.13 13.30
CA ARG A 297 28.77 20.70 12.29
C ARG A 297 28.45 21.23 10.89
N TYR A 298 27.18 21.49 10.61
CA TYR A 298 26.69 21.91 9.31
C TYR A 298 26.21 23.37 9.29
N ASP A 299 26.28 24.10 10.40
CA ASP A 299 25.83 25.49 10.49
C ASP A 299 26.62 26.39 9.53
N GLY A 300 25.91 27.25 8.81
CA GLY A 300 26.48 28.20 7.86
C GLY A 300 27.01 27.58 6.56
N LYS A 301 26.96 26.26 6.39
CA LYS A 301 27.49 25.57 5.19
C LYS A 301 26.49 25.46 4.05
N GLN A 302 25.22 25.63 4.34
CA GLN A 302 24.13 25.44 3.36
C GLN A 302 22.82 26.07 3.86
N GLU A 303 21.85 26.23 2.96
CA GLU A 303 20.51 26.75 3.28
C GLU A 303 19.71 25.78 4.18
N LYS A 304 19.82 24.49 3.91
CA LYS A 304 19.16 23.45 4.70
C LYS A 304 19.93 23.18 6.00
N LEU A 305 19.22 22.73 7.04
CA LEU A 305 19.86 22.37 8.31
C LEU A 305 20.94 21.29 8.15
N LEU A 306 20.72 20.34 7.25
CA LEU A 306 21.59 19.19 7.00
C LEU A 306 21.79 18.95 5.50
N PRO A 307 22.89 18.30 5.09
CA PRO A 307 23.12 17.94 3.70
C PRO A 307 21.99 17.09 3.12
N THR A 308 21.54 17.42 1.92
CA THR A 308 20.52 16.63 1.21
C THR A 308 21.17 15.54 0.37
N LYS A 309 20.52 14.38 0.31
CA LYS A 309 20.96 13.23 -0.49
C LYS A 309 19.76 12.62 -1.21
N GLN A 310 19.99 11.95 -2.33
CA GLN A 310 18.98 11.09 -2.91
C GLN A 310 18.65 9.94 -1.94
N VAL A 311 17.37 9.59 -1.79
CA VAL A 311 16.92 8.62 -0.78
C VAL A 311 17.61 7.26 -0.94
N TYR A 312 17.86 6.81 -2.17
CA TYR A 312 18.56 5.55 -2.41
C TYR A 312 20.02 5.62 -1.94
N GLN A 313 20.74 6.72 -2.23
CA GLN A 313 22.12 6.93 -1.77
C GLN A 313 22.18 7.00 -0.24
N TYR A 314 21.21 7.67 0.37
CA TYR A 314 21.12 7.74 1.81
C TYR A 314 20.91 6.36 2.45
N ASN A 315 20.06 5.52 1.87
CA ASN A 315 19.86 4.15 2.36
C ASN A 315 21.14 3.30 2.20
N GLU A 316 21.86 3.41 1.08
CA GLU A 316 23.17 2.75 0.90
C GLU A 316 24.20 3.25 1.91
N GLY A 317 24.25 4.57 2.12
CA GLY A 317 25.13 5.19 3.10
C GLY A 317 24.85 4.70 4.54
N ILE A 318 23.58 4.58 4.94
CA ILE A 318 23.18 4.00 6.22
C ILE A 318 23.73 2.57 6.36
N ARG A 319 23.54 1.73 5.34
CA ARG A 319 24.02 0.36 5.35
C ARG A 319 25.56 0.29 5.48
N ALA A 320 26.25 1.13 4.74
CA ALA A 320 27.71 1.22 4.81
C ALA A 320 28.20 1.67 6.20
N VAL A 321 27.57 2.68 6.78
CA VAL A 321 27.87 3.16 8.15
C VAL A 321 27.68 2.04 9.18
N LEU A 322 26.57 1.32 9.12
CA LEU A 322 26.30 0.24 10.07
C LEU A 322 27.32 -0.90 9.96
N ARG A 323 27.71 -1.28 8.73
CA ARG A 323 28.77 -2.28 8.52
C ARG A 323 30.10 -1.83 9.08
N GLU A 324 30.48 -0.58 8.83
CA GLU A 324 31.72 0.00 9.35
C GLU A 324 31.74 0.04 10.89
N CYS A 325 30.59 0.31 11.50
CA CYS A 325 30.43 0.29 12.96
C CYS A 325 30.30 -1.13 13.55
N GLY A 326 30.31 -2.17 12.74
CA GLY A 326 30.14 -3.56 13.20
C GLY A 326 28.74 -3.82 13.80
N ILE A 327 27.71 -3.17 13.29
CA ILE A 327 26.31 -3.39 13.67
C ILE A 327 25.71 -4.39 12.67
N ASN A 328 25.86 -5.66 12.95
CA ASN A 328 25.55 -6.76 12.01
C ASN A 328 24.67 -7.87 12.60
N ARG A 329 24.04 -7.64 13.77
CA ARG A 329 23.16 -8.65 14.35
C ARG A 329 22.03 -9.04 13.38
N MET A 330 21.61 -10.30 13.48
CA MET A 330 20.53 -10.83 12.65
C MET A 330 19.18 -10.26 13.08
N VAL A 331 18.36 -9.95 12.12
CA VAL A 331 16.97 -9.52 12.33
C VAL A 331 16.05 -10.35 11.43
N THR A 332 14.87 -10.67 11.96
CA THR A 332 13.83 -11.34 11.19
C THR A 332 13.10 -10.32 10.32
N ILE A 333 13.06 -10.56 9.02
CA ILE A 333 12.28 -9.77 8.09
C ILE A 333 11.29 -10.66 7.34
N LEU A 334 10.18 -10.09 6.92
CA LEU A 334 9.28 -10.76 5.99
C LEU A 334 9.81 -10.56 4.57
N ASP A 335 10.13 -11.64 3.88
CA ASP A 335 10.34 -11.60 2.43
C ASP A 335 8.98 -11.33 1.76
N THR A 336 8.87 -10.19 1.10
CA THR A 336 7.59 -9.71 0.56
C THR A 336 7.15 -10.42 -0.71
N VAL A 337 8.03 -11.22 -1.31
CA VAL A 337 7.74 -12.04 -2.49
C VAL A 337 7.23 -13.41 -2.06
N THR A 338 7.99 -14.08 -1.20
CA THR A 338 7.66 -15.44 -0.75
C THR A 338 6.67 -15.47 0.43
N GLY A 339 6.50 -14.36 1.14
CA GLY A 339 5.69 -14.31 2.36
C GLY A 339 6.32 -15.03 3.56
N LYS A 340 7.58 -15.46 3.46
CA LYS A 340 8.29 -16.21 4.51
C LYS A 340 9.16 -15.27 5.35
N GLU A 341 9.33 -15.62 6.61
CA GLU A 341 10.32 -14.96 7.45
C GLU A 341 11.73 -15.44 7.09
N VAL A 342 12.65 -14.48 6.96
CA VAL A 342 14.06 -14.72 6.69
C VAL A 342 14.93 -13.91 7.63
N GLN A 343 16.07 -14.46 8.02
CA GLN A 343 17.06 -13.79 8.84
C GLN A 343 18.08 -13.07 7.95
N LYS A 344 18.29 -11.76 8.22
CA LYS A 344 19.33 -10.97 7.53
C LYS A 344 20.07 -10.07 8.52
N PRO A 345 21.35 -9.74 8.26
CA PRO A 345 22.05 -8.73 9.05
C PRO A 345 21.31 -7.40 8.98
N ILE A 346 21.18 -6.73 10.14
CA ILE A 346 20.47 -5.43 10.22
C ILE A 346 21.08 -4.39 9.29
N CYS A 347 22.40 -4.40 9.09
CA CYS A 347 23.10 -3.50 8.18
C CYS A 347 22.71 -3.70 6.70
N ASP A 348 22.21 -4.86 6.31
CA ASP A 348 21.83 -5.13 4.91
C ASP A 348 20.41 -4.66 4.59
N VAL A 349 19.58 -4.53 5.62
CA VAL A 349 18.15 -4.19 5.50
C VAL A 349 17.80 -2.81 6.07
N ALA A 350 18.81 -2.09 6.57
CA ALA A 350 18.65 -0.75 7.12
C ALA A 350 18.23 0.27 6.05
N THR A 351 17.32 1.16 6.43
CA THR A 351 16.84 2.26 5.61
C THR A 351 16.59 3.50 6.46
N SER A 352 16.38 4.64 5.82
CA SER A 352 15.97 5.89 6.47
C SER A 352 14.71 5.74 7.34
N HIS A 353 13.82 4.78 7.00
CA HIS A 353 12.65 4.51 7.83
C HIS A 353 13.02 3.83 9.17
N MET A 354 14.15 3.11 9.21
CA MET A 354 14.67 2.54 10.46
C MET A 354 15.08 3.64 11.45
N ALA A 355 15.64 4.77 10.98
CA ALA A 355 15.94 5.91 11.86
C ALA A 355 14.69 6.39 12.62
N ARG A 356 13.56 6.51 11.92
CA ARG A 356 12.29 6.85 12.55
C ARG A 356 11.81 5.75 13.51
N ARG A 357 12.03 4.49 13.17
CA ARG A 357 11.73 3.35 14.07
C ARG A 357 12.61 3.38 15.31
N ASN A 358 13.89 3.76 15.20
CA ASN A 358 14.80 3.95 16.35
C ASN A 358 14.21 4.93 17.35
N PHE A 359 13.74 6.11 16.89
CA PHE A 359 13.12 7.10 17.74
C PHE A 359 11.89 6.54 18.46
N ILE A 360 10.94 6.00 17.67
CA ILE A 360 9.66 5.53 18.20
C ILE A 360 9.85 4.35 19.15
N GLY A 361 10.61 3.33 18.74
CA GLY A 361 10.80 2.11 19.51
C GLY A 361 11.52 2.36 20.84
N ASN A 362 12.62 3.12 20.81
CA ASN A 362 13.38 3.43 22.03
C ASN A 362 12.60 4.36 22.98
N LEU A 363 11.86 5.34 22.42
CA LEU A 363 11.04 6.22 23.23
C LEU A 363 9.86 5.48 23.85
N TYR A 364 9.17 4.65 23.06
CA TYR A 364 8.04 3.86 23.54
C TYR A 364 8.42 2.88 24.66
N LYS A 365 9.61 2.26 24.58
CA LYS A 365 10.13 1.42 25.67
C LYS A 365 10.25 2.16 27.01
N LYS A 366 10.56 3.46 26.96
CA LYS A 366 10.76 4.29 28.18
C LYS A 366 9.44 4.87 28.70
N VAL A 367 8.60 5.40 27.80
CA VAL A 367 7.42 6.20 28.20
C VAL A 367 6.15 5.34 28.23
N LYS A 368 6.03 4.33 27.36
CA LYS A 368 4.87 3.45 27.19
C LYS A 368 3.53 4.17 26.91
N ASP A 369 3.62 5.45 26.52
CA ASP A 369 2.50 6.27 26.12
C ASP A 369 2.51 6.46 24.59
N PRO A 370 1.60 5.78 23.86
CA PRO A 370 1.53 5.88 22.41
C PRO A 370 1.09 7.26 21.93
N GLU A 371 0.30 8.00 22.69
CA GLU A 371 -0.21 9.31 22.28
C GLU A 371 0.90 10.36 22.34
N LEU A 372 1.67 10.36 23.42
CA LEU A 372 2.82 11.26 23.57
C LEU A 372 3.86 11.00 22.48
N VAL A 373 4.22 9.75 22.20
CA VAL A 373 5.17 9.42 21.12
C VAL A 373 4.60 9.77 19.75
N SER A 374 3.29 9.59 19.55
CA SER A 374 2.60 9.94 18.29
C SER A 374 2.62 11.44 18.03
N SER A 375 2.47 12.28 19.06
CA SER A 375 2.50 13.74 18.95
C SER A 375 3.84 14.25 18.42
N MET A 376 4.97 13.64 18.87
CA MET A 376 6.32 13.98 18.42
C MET A 376 6.68 13.41 17.04
N THR A 377 5.88 12.49 16.48
CA THR A 377 6.19 11.84 15.21
C THR A 377 5.16 12.13 14.13
N GLY A 378 4.04 12.77 14.46
CA GLY A 378 2.95 13.05 13.52
C GLY A 378 2.27 11.75 13.02
N HIS A 379 2.17 10.73 13.87
CA HIS A 379 1.29 9.59 13.64
C HIS A 379 -0.14 9.92 14.06
N VAL A 380 -1.09 9.30 13.38
CA VAL A 380 -2.50 9.37 13.80
C VAL A 380 -2.67 8.46 15.02
N ASN A 381 -3.34 8.97 16.06
CA ASN A 381 -3.68 8.18 17.24
C ASN A 381 -4.45 6.91 16.82
N GLY A 382 -4.12 5.78 17.45
CA GLY A 382 -4.72 4.50 17.12
C GLY A 382 -4.28 3.88 15.78
N SER A 383 -3.25 4.45 15.11
CA SER A 383 -2.78 3.90 13.83
C SER A 383 -2.20 2.49 13.99
N ARG A 384 -2.56 1.58 13.07
CA ARG A 384 -1.98 0.22 12.99
C ARG A 384 -0.46 0.22 12.93
N ALA A 385 0.14 1.28 12.34
CA ALA A 385 1.58 1.41 12.26
C ALA A 385 2.21 1.56 13.65
N PHE A 386 1.52 2.19 14.61
CA PHE A 386 2.00 2.37 15.98
C PHE A 386 1.78 1.11 16.83
N ALA A 387 0.68 0.39 16.62
CA ALA A 387 0.36 -0.85 17.35
C ALA A 387 1.50 -1.88 17.28
N ARG A 388 2.22 -1.93 16.14
CA ARG A 388 3.36 -2.83 15.91
C ARG A 388 4.53 -2.63 16.88
N TYR A 389 4.69 -1.46 17.48
CA TYR A 389 5.74 -1.21 18.48
C TYR A 389 5.39 -1.78 19.85
N ARG A 390 4.09 -2.02 20.12
CA ARG A 390 3.63 -2.71 21.34
C ARG A 390 3.97 -4.20 21.31
N GLU A 391 4.00 -4.80 20.12
CA GLU A 391 4.26 -6.25 19.94
C GLU A 391 5.73 -6.61 20.17
N ILE A 392 6.65 -5.65 20.05
CA ILE A 392 8.12 -5.87 20.12
C ILE A 392 8.65 -5.78 21.56
N ASP A 393 7.87 -5.28 22.50
CA ASP A 393 8.32 -5.09 23.88
C ASP A 393 8.32 -6.42 24.65
N GLU A 394 9.29 -7.28 24.32
CA GLU A 394 9.44 -8.60 24.98
C GLU A 394 9.76 -8.45 26.46
N GLU A 395 10.51 -7.40 26.86
CA GLU A 395 10.80 -7.11 28.25
C GLU A 395 9.50 -6.84 29.05
N THR A 396 8.59 -6.07 28.47
CA THR A 396 7.27 -5.87 29.07
C THR A 396 6.47 -7.17 29.11
N LYS A 397 6.53 -8.02 28.08
CA LYS A 397 5.86 -9.32 28.10
C LYS A 397 6.41 -10.22 29.20
N VAL A 398 7.73 -10.29 29.36
CA VAL A 398 8.38 -11.05 30.44
C VAL A 398 7.95 -10.50 31.81
N ASN A 399 7.96 -9.18 31.98
CA ASN A 399 7.54 -8.56 33.24
C ASN A 399 6.06 -8.84 33.55
N LEU A 400 5.18 -8.82 32.55
CA LEU A 400 3.77 -9.15 32.72
C LEU A 400 3.57 -10.62 33.10
N VAL A 401 4.31 -11.53 32.47
CA VAL A 401 4.24 -12.98 32.83
C VAL A 401 4.76 -13.20 34.25
N ASN A 402 5.78 -12.47 34.66
CA ASN A 402 6.31 -12.56 36.05
C ASN A 402 5.34 -12.03 37.10
N LEU A 403 4.34 -11.20 36.74
CA LEU A 403 3.31 -10.72 37.67
C LEU A 403 2.26 -11.78 38.03
N ILE A 404 2.18 -12.85 37.26
CA ILE A 404 1.23 -13.94 37.47
C ILE A 404 1.90 -15.22 38.01
N ASN A 405 3.20 -15.18 38.29
CA ASN A 405 3.95 -16.21 39.02
C ASN A 405 4.12 -15.78 40.48
#